data_7bd00da1df7a8dfe0d77dd8d5459d338
#
_entry.id   7bd00da1df7a8dfe0d77dd8d5459d338
#
_cell.length_a   1.000
_cell.length_b   1.000
_cell.length_c   1.000
_cell.angle_alpha   90.00
_cell.angle_beta   90.00
_cell.angle_gamma   90.00
#
_symmetry.space_group_name_H-M   'P 1'
#
loop_
_entity.id
_entity.type
_entity.pdbx_description
1 polymer ?
#
loop_
_entity_poly.entity_id
_entity_poly.type
_entity_poly.pdbx_seq_one_letter_code
_entity_poly.pdbx_strand_id
1 'polypeptide(L)'
;MRKQILIINRVPCFFILLFFLFSLTYLNSQPPKHSEKEKIGYLLETLENSNLIFIRNGDEYSSKEARAHMQKKLEYAGNRITNVDQFITYLATKSSISGKPYYVKYPDGKKVESSIWMRELLNNLEEKK
;
A
#
# COMPACT_ATOMS: atom_id res chain seq x y z
N MET A 1 73.22 1.47 -23.07
CA MET A 1 71.85 1.72 -23.59
C MET A 1 70.89 0.83 -22.80
N ARG A 2 70.13 1.38 -21.84
CA ARG A 2 69.15 0.66 -21.10
C ARG A 2 67.78 0.81 -21.82
N LYS A 3 67.28 -0.30 -22.34
CA LYS A 3 65.86 -0.36 -22.88
C LYS A 3 64.91 -0.27 -21.76
N GLN A 4 64.14 0.79 -21.67
CA GLN A 4 62.95 0.89 -20.81
C GLN A 4 61.85 0.01 -21.39
N ILE A 5 61.46 -1.04 -20.67
CA ILE A 5 60.32 -1.86 -21.04
C ILE A 5 59.07 -1.17 -20.48
N LEU A 6 58.25 -0.61 -21.37
CA LEU A 6 56.97 -0.04 -21.03
C LEU A 6 55.99 -1.19 -20.74
N ILE A 7 55.71 -1.45 -19.47
CA ILE A 7 54.67 -2.41 -19.09
C ILE A 7 53.31 -1.69 -19.27
N ILE A 8 52.67 -1.94 -20.39
CA ILE A 8 51.28 -1.53 -20.61
C ILE A 8 50.42 -2.46 -19.77
N ASN A 9 49.93 -1.97 -18.63
CA ASN A 9 48.92 -2.66 -17.82
C ASN A 9 47.64 -2.73 -18.63
N ARG A 10 47.41 -3.85 -19.32
CA ARG A 10 46.15 -4.17 -19.97
C ARG A 10 45.15 -4.54 -18.86
N VAL A 11 44.46 -3.55 -18.34
CA VAL A 11 43.27 -3.82 -17.53
C VAL A 11 42.24 -4.48 -18.47
N PRO A 12 41.78 -5.72 -18.24
CA PRO A 12 40.90 -6.37 -19.17
C PRO A 12 39.58 -5.61 -19.23
N CYS A 13 39.22 -5.15 -20.43
CA CYS A 13 37.95 -4.46 -20.73
C CYS A 13 36.71 -5.18 -20.21
N PHE A 14 36.85 -6.45 -19.88
CA PHE A 14 35.79 -7.27 -19.31
C PHE A 14 35.33 -6.78 -17.94
N PHE A 15 36.21 -6.25 -17.08
CA PHE A 15 35.85 -5.70 -15.77
C PHE A 15 35.10 -4.37 -15.87
N ILE A 16 35.42 -3.56 -16.86
CA ILE A 16 34.77 -2.27 -17.10
C ILE A 16 33.36 -2.50 -17.63
N LEU A 17 33.14 -3.49 -18.49
CA LEU A 17 31.81 -3.85 -19.01
C LEU A 17 30.89 -4.40 -17.93
N LEU A 18 31.42 -5.22 -17.01
CA LEU A 18 30.65 -5.79 -15.89
C LEU A 18 30.20 -4.72 -14.89
N PHE A 19 31.04 -3.71 -14.64
CA PHE A 19 30.71 -2.59 -13.76
C PHE A 19 29.63 -1.69 -14.36
N PHE A 20 29.61 -1.53 -15.68
CA PHE A 20 28.61 -0.72 -16.39
C PHE A 20 27.23 -1.42 -16.43
N LEU A 21 27.18 -2.74 -16.52
CA LEU A 21 25.94 -3.51 -16.46
C LEU A 21 25.31 -3.52 -15.05
N PHE A 22 26.13 -3.45 -14.00
CA PHE A 22 25.63 -3.40 -12.62
C PHE A 22 25.03 -2.02 -12.26
N SER A 23 25.47 -0.95 -12.91
CA SER A 23 24.96 0.41 -12.65
C SER A 23 23.58 0.69 -13.29
N LEU A 24 23.14 -0.10 -14.29
CA LEU A 24 21.81 0.07 -14.92
C LEU A 24 20.64 -0.45 -14.09
N THR A 25 20.89 -1.28 -13.07
CA THR A 25 19.81 -1.85 -12.25
C THR A 25 19.34 -0.92 -11.11
N TYR A 26 20.07 0.14 -10.82
CA TYR A 26 19.73 1.07 -9.72
C TYR A 26 18.85 2.26 -10.11
N LEU A 27 18.48 2.39 -11.39
CA LEU A 27 17.82 3.62 -11.90
C LEU A 27 16.29 3.56 -11.93
N ASN A 28 15.63 2.54 -11.37
CA ASN A 28 14.17 2.39 -11.54
C ASN A 28 13.35 2.30 -10.25
N SER A 29 13.85 2.76 -9.12
CA SER A 29 12.99 2.98 -7.94
C SER A 29 12.43 4.40 -7.98
N GLN A 30 11.36 4.59 -8.74
CA GLN A 30 10.54 5.78 -8.61
C GLN A 30 10.02 5.84 -7.17
N PRO A 31 10.11 7.00 -6.49
CA PRO A 31 9.53 7.13 -5.17
C PRO A 31 8.02 6.83 -5.27
N PRO A 32 7.42 6.21 -4.25
CA PRO A 32 5.99 5.91 -4.28
C PRO A 32 5.21 7.21 -4.50
N LYS A 33 4.25 7.18 -5.44
CA LYS A 33 3.45 8.35 -5.85
C LYS A 33 2.68 8.98 -4.69
N HIS A 34 2.30 8.18 -3.71
CA HIS A 34 1.57 8.58 -2.53
C HIS A 34 2.24 8.05 -1.27
N SER A 35 2.34 8.89 -0.24
CA SER A 35 2.78 8.44 1.08
C SER A 35 1.76 7.49 1.70
N GLU A 36 2.19 6.66 2.63
CA GLU A 36 1.31 5.73 3.34
C GLU A 36 0.17 6.44 4.08
N LYS A 37 0.44 7.62 4.64
CA LYS A 37 -0.57 8.46 5.28
C LYS A 37 -1.62 8.96 4.28
N GLU A 38 -1.21 9.35 3.08
CA GLU A 38 -2.14 9.77 2.02
C GLU A 38 -3.01 8.62 1.55
N LYS A 39 -2.45 7.42 1.40
CA LYS A 39 -3.21 6.22 1.04
C LYS A 39 -4.27 5.88 2.08
N ILE A 40 -3.92 5.91 3.37
CA ILE A 40 -4.89 5.69 4.47
C ILE A 40 -5.96 6.78 4.47
N GLY A 41 -5.57 8.05 4.31
CA GLY A 41 -6.50 9.19 4.21
C GLY A 41 -7.49 9.01 3.07
N TYR A 42 -7.00 8.64 1.88
CA TYR A 42 -7.83 8.35 0.70
C TYR A 42 -8.86 7.25 0.96
N LEU A 43 -8.46 6.15 1.61
CA LEU A 43 -9.39 5.07 1.94
C LEU A 43 -10.49 5.52 2.91
N LEU A 44 -10.13 6.28 3.95
CA LEU A 44 -11.09 6.81 4.92
C LEU A 44 -12.06 7.82 4.30
N GLU A 45 -11.57 8.69 3.43
CA GLU A 45 -12.40 9.67 2.70
C GLU A 45 -13.34 8.98 1.70
N THR A 46 -12.83 8.02 0.93
CA THR A 46 -13.64 7.24 -0.01
C THR A 46 -14.71 6.44 0.72
N LEU A 47 -14.38 5.84 1.87
CA LEU A 47 -15.34 5.13 2.72
C LEU A 47 -16.46 6.08 3.18
N GLU A 48 -16.14 7.27 3.68
CA GLU A 48 -17.12 8.25 4.15
C GLU A 48 -18.09 8.70 3.04
N ASN A 49 -17.56 8.93 1.83
CA ASN A 49 -18.30 9.45 0.69
C ASN A 49 -18.94 8.35 -0.19
N SER A 50 -18.76 7.08 0.13
CA SER A 50 -19.24 5.96 -0.69
C SER A 50 -20.76 5.83 -0.74
N ASN A 51 -21.48 6.34 0.26
CA ASN A 51 -22.94 6.13 0.46
C ASN A 51 -23.34 4.63 0.51
N LEU A 52 -22.39 3.74 0.78
CA LEU A 52 -22.62 2.32 0.94
C LEU A 52 -22.99 1.98 2.40
N ILE A 53 -23.53 0.80 2.59
CA ILE A 53 -23.81 0.25 3.93
C ILE A 53 -22.63 -0.64 4.33
N PHE A 54 -22.22 -0.52 5.58
CA PHE A 54 -21.14 -1.31 6.16
C PHE A 54 -21.69 -2.25 7.22
N ILE A 55 -21.27 -3.51 7.19
CA ILE A 55 -21.75 -4.54 8.10
C ILE A 55 -20.65 -4.94 9.07
N ARG A 56 -20.95 -4.82 10.35
CA ARG A 56 -20.09 -5.24 11.46
C ARG A 56 -20.89 -6.06 12.45
N ASN A 57 -20.44 -7.28 12.74
CA ASN A 57 -21.10 -8.22 13.67
C ASN A 57 -22.56 -8.56 13.31
N GLY A 58 -22.98 -8.34 12.07
CA GLY A 58 -24.34 -8.54 11.60
C GLY A 58 -25.18 -7.25 11.55
N ASP A 59 -24.73 -6.18 12.19
CA ASP A 59 -25.41 -4.89 12.19
C ASP A 59 -24.96 -4.02 11.02
N GLU A 60 -25.88 -3.22 10.50
CA GLU A 60 -25.67 -2.29 9.40
C GLU A 60 -25.33 -0.89 9.91
N TYR A 61 -24.37 -0.24 9.28
CA TYR A 61 -23.88 1.10 9.59
C TYR A 61 -23.79 1.94 8.33
N SER A 62 -24.05 3.22 8.45
CA SER A 62 -23.79 4.18 7.37
C SER A 62 -22.28 4.32 7.11
N SER A 63 -21.93 4.83 5.94
CA SER A 63 -20.53 5.13 5.57
C SER A 63 -19.85 6.07 6.58
N LYS A 64 -20.56 7.07 7.10
CA LYS A 64 -20.05 8.00 8.12
C LYS A 64 -19.75 7.31 9.46
N GLU A 65 -20.64 6.44 9.92
CA GLU A 65 -20.43 5.65 11.15
C GLU A 65 -19.26 4.68 10.99
N ALA A 66 -19.18 4.02 9.85
CA ALA A 66 -18.07 3.12 9.53
C ALA A 66 -16.73 3.87 9.50
N ARG A 67 -16.68 5.05 8.87
CA ARG A 67 -15.49 5.93 8.85
C ARG A 67 -15.09 6.34 10.27
N ALA A 68 -16.04 6.78 11.09
CA ALA A 68 -15.76 7.17 12.47
C ALA A 68 -15.22 5.99 13.30
N HIS A 69 -15.74 4.78 13.08
CA HIS A 69 -15.24 3.57 13.73
C HIS A 69 -13.81 3.24 13.29
N MET A 70 -13.49 3.30 11.99
CA MET A 70 -12.13 3.07 11.49
C MET A 70 -11.15 4.11 12.03
N GLN A 71 -11.55 5.38 12.09
CA GLN A 71 -10.75 6.45 12.68
C GLN A 71 -10.39 6.16 14.13
N LYS A 72 -11.37 5.77 14.97
CA LYS A 72 -11.12 5.40 16.36
C LYS A 72 -10.16 4.22 16.49
N LYS A 73 -10.30 3.21 15.63
CA LYS A 73 -9.35 2.07 15.62
C LYS A 73 -7.94 2.52 15.27
N LEU A 74 -7.80 3.40 14.28
CA LEU A 74 -6.50 3.93 13.85
C LEU A 74 -5.85 4.75 14.98
N GLU A 75 -6.59 5.62 15.64
CA GLU A 75 -6.13 6.42 16.79
C GLU A 75 -5.70 5.52 17.95
N TYR A 76 -6.48 4.50 18.27
CA TYR A 76 -6.13 3.53 19.31
C TYR A 76 -4.88 2.71 18.95
N ALA A 77 -4.72 2.34 17.69
CA ALA A 77 -3.56 1.61 17.22
C ALA A 77 -2.28 2.47 17.25
N GLY A 78 -2.41 3.79 17.00
CA GLY A 78 -1.29 4.73 17.02
C GLY A 78 -0.14 4.28 16.12
N ASN A 79 1.09 4.33 16.64
CA ASN A 79 2.31 3.99 15.89
C ASN A 79 2.45 2.51 15.49
N ARG A 80 1.50 1.64 15.86
CA ARG A 80 1.47 0.24 15.42
C ARG A 80 1.02 0.08 13.97
N ILE A 81 0.40 1.12 13.40
CA ILE A 81 0.00 1.17 11.98
C ILE A 81 0.91 2.18 11.28
N THR A 82 1.83 1.69 10.49
CA THR A 82 2.84 2.49 9.78
C THR A 82 2.61 2.57 8.27
N ASN A 83 1.75 1.70 7.73
CA ASN A 83 1.44 1.66 6.30
C ASN A 83 -0.01 1.24 6.04
N VAL A 84 -0.45 1.45 4.80
CA VAL A 84 -1.83 1.16 4.36
C VAL A 84 -2.18 -0.32 4.40
N ASP A 85 -1.21 -1.20 4.14
CA ASP A 85 -1.46 -2.64 4.18
C ASP A 85 -1.76 -3.12 5.61
N GLN A 86 -1.03 -2.61 6.60
CA GLN A 86 -1.33 -2.85 8.02
C GLN A 86 -2.69 -2.28 8.41
N PHE A 87 -3.06 -1.08 7.93
CA PHE A 87 -4.37 -0.51 8.15
C PHE A 87 -5.48 -1.44 7.65
N ILE A 88 -5.40 -1.90 6.40
CA ILE A 88 -6.39 -2.81 5.83
C ILE A 88 -6.42 -4.13 6.61
N THR A 89 -5.27 -4.75 6.82
CA THR A 89 -5.16 -6.09 7.42
C THR A 89 -5.62 -6.13 8.86
N TYR A 90 -5.20 -5.16 9.68
CA TYR A 90 -5.45 -5.21 11.12
C TYR A 90 -6.69 -4.43 11.56
N LEU A 91 -7.07 -3.37 10.84
CA LEU A 91 -8.17 -2.51 11.27
C LEU A 91 -9.44 -2.69 10.44
N ALA A 92 -9.32 -2.90 9.13
CA ALA A 92 -10.45 -2.87 8.20
C ALA A 92 -10.98 -4.26 7.80
N THR A 93 -10.32 -5.33 8.21
CA THR A 93 -10.71 -6.70 7.81
C THR A 93 -11.80 -7.29 8.69
N LYS A 94 -11.68 -7.13 10.02
CA LYS A 94 -12.58 -7.81 10.98
C LYS A 94 -12.69 -7.11 12.33
N SER A 95 -13.69 -7.50 13.09
CA SER A 95 -13.84 -7.08 14.48
C SER A 95 -12.70 -7.65 15.35
N SER A 96 -12.05 -6.79 16.11
CA SER A 96 -10.99 -7.19 17.05
C SER A 96 -11.55 -8.00 18.25
N ILE A 97 -12.85 -7.89 18.53
CA ILE A 97 -13.51 -8.57 19.65
C ILE A 97 -14.09 -9.91 19.20
N SER A 98 -14.93 -9.91 18.15
CA SER A 98 -15.65 -11.11 17.71
C SER A 98 -14.93 -11.93 16.66
N GLY A 99 -13.92 -11.38 15.99
CA GLY A 99 -13.24 -11.99 14.87
C GLY A 99 -14.07 -12.04 13.56
N LYS A 100 -15.33 -11.57 13.57
CA LYS A 100 -16.21 -11.60 12.40
C LYS A 100 -15.72 -10.61 11.35
N PRO A 101 -15.67 -10.99 10.04
CA PRO A 101 -15.32 -10.10 8.95
C PRO A 101 -16.26 -8.90 8.84
N TYR A 102 -15.73 -7.78 8.34
CA TYR A 102 -16.52 -6.63 7.92
C TYR A 102 -16.89 -6.77 6.45
N TYR A 103 -18.08 -6.29 6.09
CA TYR A 103 -18.58 -6.31 4.72
C TYR A 103 -19.05 -4.93 4.29
N VAL A 104 -18.97 -4.71 3.00
CA VAL A 104 -19.58 -3.59 2.28
C VAL A 104 -20.79 -4.12 1.52
N LYS A 105 -21.93 -3.48 1.68
CA LYS A 105 -23.18 -3.84 1.00
C LYS A 105 -23.54 -2.76 0.01
N TYR A 106 -23.71 -3.17 -1.23
CA TYR A 106 -24.13 -2.33 -2.35
C TYR A 106 -25.65 -2.19 -2.40
N PRO A 107 -26.19 -1.18 -3.13
CA PRO A 107 -27.65 -0.96 -3.26
C PRO A 107 -28.41 -2.16 -3.86
N ASP A 108 -27.76 -2.96 -4.71
CA ASP A 108 -28.29 -4.18 -5.29
C ASP A 108 -28.32 -5.38 -4.31
N GLY A 109 -27.85 -5.17 -3.07
CA GLY A 109 -27.74 -6.19 -2.04
C GLY A 109 -26.48 -7.04 -2.05
N LYS A 110 -25.62 -6.88 -3.06
CA LYS A 110 -24.33 -7.57 -3.13
C LYS A 110 -23.46 -7.18 -1.95
N LYS A 111 -22.78 -8.17 -1.34
CA LYS A 111 -21.83 -7.97 -0.23
C LYS A 111 -20.44 -8.37 -0.67
N VAL A 112 -19.46 -7.55 -0.29
CA VAL A 112 -18.03 -7.79 -0.50
C VAL A 112 -17.31 -7.59 0.83
N GLU A 113 -16.27 -8.37 1.12
CA GLU A 113 -15.45 -8.13 2.30
C GLU A 113 -14.77 -6.75 2.23
N SER A 114 -14.80 -6.04 3.36
CA SER A 114 -14.26 -4.68 3.45
C SER A 114 -12.78 -4.60 3.06
N SER A 115 -11.99 -5.62 3.39
CA SER A 115 -10.59 -5.71 3.00
C SER A 115 -10.38 -5.81 1.48
N ILE A 116 -11.23 -6.57 0.79
CA ILE A 116 -11.18 -6.71 -0.68
C ILE A 116 -11.56 -5.38 -1.31
N TRP A 117 -12.66 -4.77 -0.88
CA TRP A 117 -13.11 -3.47 -1.37
C TRP A 117 -12.05 -2.38 -1.21
N MET A 118 -11.40 -2.31 -0.03
CA MET A 118 -10.33 -1.31 0.20
C MET A 118 -9.08 -1.56 -0.64
N ARG A 119 -8.71 -2.82 -0.91
CA ARG A 119 -7.60 -3.13 -1.80
C ARG A 119 -7.89 -2.75 -3.25
N GLU A 120 -9.12 -2.94 -3.72
CA GLU A 120 -9.54 -2.47 -5.04
C GLU A 120 -9.45 -0.95 -5.16
N LEU A 121 -9.87 -0.20 -4.13
CA LEU A 121 -9.74 1.26 -4.10
C LEU A 121 -8.27 1.69 -4.15
N LEU A 122 -7.40 1.02 -3.40
CA LEU A 122 -5.97 1.32 -3.38
C LEU A 122 -5.32 1.07 -4.75
N ASN A 123 -5.64 -0.04 -5.40
CA ASN A 123 -5.16 -0.35 -6.75
C ASN A 123 -5.60 0.74 -7.75
N ASN A 124 -6.87 1.16 -7.69
CA ASN A 124 -7.39 2.23 -8.54
C ASN A 124 -6.68 3.59 -8.30
N LEU A 125 -6.26 3.87 -7.05
CA LEU A 125 -5.48 5.06 -6.73
C LEU A 125 -4.09 5.02 -7.37
N GLU A 126 -3.45 3.86 -7.36
CA GLU A 126 -2.08 3.67 -7.88
C GLU A 126 -2.05 3.61 -9.41
N GLU A 127 -3.12 3.11 -10.06
CA GLU A 127 -3.25 3.02 -11.52
C GLU A 127 -3.62 4.35 -12.20
N LYS A 128 -4.18 5.31 -11.48
CA LYS A 128 -4.50 6.66 -12.03
C LYS A 128 -3.20 7.39 -12.37
N LYS A 129 -2.82 7.28 -13.65
CA LYS A 129 -1.68 8.00 -14.25
C LYS A 129 -1.99 9.47 -14.47
#